data_28194835f07f8c390ac931f6d522dce7
#
_entry.id   28194835f07f8c390ac931f6d522dce7
#
_cell.length_a   1.000
_cell.length_b   1.000
_cell.length_c   1.000
_cell.angle_alpha   90.00
_cell.angle_beta   90.00
_cell.angle_gamma   90.00
#
_symmetry.space_group_name_H-M   'P 1'
#
loop_
_entity.id
_entity.type
_entity.pdbx_description
1 polymer ?
#
loop_
_entity_poly.entity_id
_entity_poly.type
_entity_poly.pdbx_seq_one_letter_code
_entity_poly.pdbx_strand_id
1 'polypeptide(L)'
;MAQPSMIWFDFGGVLSPPLERIYEAYEVKTGITPSQLKAAIKGVADELGMPTMAPVEIGALTEPEWGTRLARVLAAQNPGIDLSRARLRTFGEQWFDGVVANPVMVRAYLHLQENGFRTGVLSNNVVEWGPYWKAIIAPVGEVDVLIDSSDVGCRKPDAEIFEIAAKAAGVAPADCLLIDDVEENLVAARAQGWQTVLFRDDEQTLADLRSVTGLAGLSGLL
;
A
#
# COMPACT_ATOMS: atom_id res chain seq x y z
N MET A 1 4.40 -17.15 -20.08
CA MET A 1 4.47 -17.42 -18.64
C MET A 1 3.25 -18.28 -18.28
N ALA A 2 3.31 -19.09 -17.22
CA ALA A 2 2.13 -19.79 -16.75
C ALA A 2 1.12 -18.77 -16.20
N GLN A 3 -0.17 -19.11 -16.27
CA GLN A 3 -1.22 -18.28 -15.69
C GLN A 3 -1.08 -18.29 -14.15
N PRO A 4 -1.11 -17.12 -13.47
CA PRO A 4 -1.03 -17.09 -12.02
C PRO A 4 -2.27 -17.72 -11.40
N SER A 5 -2.12 -18.37 -10.26
CA SER A 5 -3.23 -18.91 -9.48
C SER A 5 -3.61 -18.02 -8.29
N MET A 6 -2.71 -17.09 -7.92
CA MET A 6 -2.92 -16.12 -6.84
C MET A 6 -2.49 -14.72 -7.30
N ILE A 7 -3.39 -13.76 -7.21
CA ILE A 7 -3.17 -12.37 -7.62
C ILE A 7 -3.22 -11.48 -6.37
N TRP A 8 -2.10 -10.80 -6.11
CA TRP A 8 -1.94 -9.91 -4.98
C TRP A 8 -2.07 -8.46 -5.41
N PHE A 9 -2.84 -7.70 -4.68
CA PHE A 9 -3.00 -6.27 -4.85
C PHE A 9 -2.30 -5.53 -3.73
N ASP A 10 -1.49 -4.52 -4.04
CA ASP A 10 -1.15 -3.52 -3.05
C ASP A 10 -2.39 -2.68 -2.69
N PHE A 11 -2.36 -2.09 -1.51
CA PHE A 11 -3.39 -1.15 -1.08
C PHE A 11 -3.06 0.27 -1.54
N GLY A 12 -1.89 0.79 -1.14
CA GLY A 12 -1.50 2.18 -1.37
C GLY A 12 -1.27 2.48 -2.85
N GLY A 13 -2.03 3.41 -3.44
CA GLY A 13 -1.87 3.75 -4.86
C GLY A 13 -2.50 2.76 -5.84
N VAL A 14 -2.92 1.56 -5.41
CA VAL A 14 -3.59 0.54 -6.25
C VAL A 14 -5.06 0.40 -5.87
N LEU A 15 -5.35 -0.19 -4.70
CA LEU A 15 -6.73 -0.29 -4.18
C LEU A 15 -7.20 1.01 -3.51
N SER A 16 -6.29 1.92 -3.15
CA SER A 16 -6.57 3.29 -2.76
C SER A 16 -6.34 4.26 -3.94
N PRO A 17 -6.72 5.55 -3.82
CA PRO A 17 -6.29 6.56 -4.75
C PRO A 17 -4.75 6.69 -4.79
N PRO A 18 -4.18 7.28 -5.86
CA PRO A 18 -2.77 7.63 -5.90
C PRO A 18 -2.34 8.40 -4.66
N LEU A 19 -1.19 8.06 -4.08
CA LEU A 19 -0.70 8.68 -2.83
C LEU A 19 -0.59 10.20 -2.93
N GLU A 20 -0.27 10.75 -4.10
CA GLU A 20 -0.21 12.19 -4.34
C GLU A 20 -1.52 12.88 -3.99
N ARG A 21 -2.67 12.30 -4.35
CA ARG A 21 -4.00 12.84 -4.00
C ARG A 21 -4.26 12.82 -2.50
N ILE A 22 -3.77 11.78 -1.81
CA ILE A 22 -3.92 11.69 -0.35
C ILE A 22 -3.03 12.73 0.33
N TYR A 23 -1.80 12.94 -0.16
CA TYR A 23 -0.92 14.02 0.31
C TYR A 23 -1.55 15.41 0.12
N GLU A 24 -2.13 15.70 -1.04
CA GLU A 24 -2.83 16.96 -1.34
C GLU A 24 -4.04 17.16 -0.41
N ALA A 25 -4.85 16.11 -0.21
CA ALA A 25 -5.97 16.15 0.72
C ALA A 25 -5.53 16.39 2.18
N TYR A 26 -4.40 15.80 2.57
CA TYR A 26 -3.81 16.01 3.90
C TYR A 26 -3.31 17.47 4.08
N GLU A 27 -2.70 18.06 3.05
CA GLU A 27 -2.32 19.48 3.05
C GLU A 27 -3.53 20.39 3.26
N VAL A 28 -4.63 20.16 2.55
CA VAL A 28 -5.87 20.95 2.74
C VAL A 28 -6.36 20.90 4.18
N LYS A 29 -6.27 19.72 4.82
CA LYS A 29 -6.71 19.52 6.21
C LYS A 29 -5.77 20.19 7.22
N THR A 30 -4.46 20.13 6.99
CA THR A 30 -3.44 20.43 8.01
C THR A 30 -2.64 21.70 7.73
N GLY A 31 -2.49 22.08 6.46
CA GLY A 31 -1.57 23.12 6.01
C GLY A 31 -0.13 22.66 5.86
N ILE A 32 0.16 21.37 6.08
CA ILE A 32 1.48 20.77 5.87
C ILE A 32 1.59 20.34 4.41
N THR A 33 2.50 20.94 3.65
CA THR A 33 2.67 20.60 2.23
C THR A 33 3.21 19.17 2.05
N PRO A 34 2.94 18.51 0.91
CA PRO A 34 3.49 17.18 0.61
C PRO A 34 5.02 17.13 0.74
N SER A 35 5.72 18.17 0.31
CA SER A 35 7.18 18.25 0.42
C SER A 35 7.66 18.32 1.87
N GLN A 36 7.01 19.11 2.71
CA GLN A 36 7.32 19.20 4.14
C GLN A 36 7.08 17.86 4.85
N LEU A 37 5.94 17.24 4.56
CA LEU A 37 5.58 15.96 5.16
C LEU A 37 6.57 14.85 4.75
N LYS A 38 6.84 14.72 3.44
CA LYS A 38 7.81 13.73 2.92
C LYS A 38 9.22 13.94 3.50
N ALA A 39 9.68 15.19 3.59
CA ALA A 39 10.98 15.52 4.18
C ALA A 39 11.04 15.16 5.68
N ALA A 40 9.96 15.43 6.41
CA ALA A 40 9.92 15.11 7.84
C ALA A 40 9.83 13.60 8.11
N ILE A 41 9.05 12.87 7.32
CA ILE A 41 8.99 11.39 7.38
C ILE A 41 10.39 10.80 7.14
N LYS A 42 11.07 11.28 6.09
CA LYS A 42 12.46 10.89 5.83
C LYS A 42 13.38 11.24 7.00
N GLY A 43 13.24 12.43 7.59
CA GLY A 43 14.03 12.86 8.73
C GLY A 43 13.89 11.94 9.94
N VAL A 44 12.67 11.45 10.24
CA VAL A 44 12.43 10.47 11.31
C VAL A 44 13.13 9.14 10.99
N ALA A 45 13.05 8.69 9.75
CA ALA A 45 13.70 7.45 9.33
C ALA A 45 15.23 7.54 9.39
N ASP A 46 15.80 8.66 8.93
CA ASP A 46 17.26 8.92 8.96
C ASP A 46 17.81 8.90 10.41
N GLU A 47 17.05 9.42 11.39
CA GLU A 47 17.45 9.35 12.81
C GLU A 47 17.57 7.92 13.35
N LEU A 48 16.84 6.99 12.73
CA LEU A 48 16.80 5.59 13.12
C LEU A 48 17.68 4.70 12.23
N GLY A 49 18.27 5.28 11.17
CA GLY A 49 19.05 4.53 10.18
C GLY A 49 18.20 3.52 9.39
N MET A 50 16.91 3.83 9.19
CA MET A 50 15.93 2.94 8.56
C MET A 50 15.39 3.53 7.24
N PRO A 51 14.84 2.71 6.33
CA PRO A 51 14.09 3.20 5.17
C PRO A 51 12.84 4.01 5.57
N THR A 52 12.38 4.88 4.67
CA THR A 52 11.45 5.98 4.94
C THR A 52 10.27 5.65 5.87
N MET A 53 9.40 4.72 5.57
CA MET A 53 8.26 4.39 6.44
C MET A 53 8.50 3.14 7.31
N ALA A 54 9.64 2.47 7.15
CA ALA A 54 9.94 1.24 7.86
C ALA A 54 9.76 1.31 9.38
N PRO A 55 10.10 2.43 10.10
CA PRO A 55 9.94 2.48 11.55
C PRO A 55 8.53 2.13 12.04
N VAL A 56 7.49 2.48 11.30
CA VAL A 56 6.10 2.21 11.68
C VAL A 56 5.51 1.00 10.94
N GLU A 57 5.98 0.73 9.71
CA GLU A 57 5.47 -0.38 8.89
C GLU A 57 5.91 -1.77 9.36
N ILE A 58 6.98 -1.86 10.15
CA ILE A 58 7.40 -3.11 10.80
C ILE A 58 7.14 -3.10 12.31
N GLY A 59 6.42 -2.08 12.82
CA GLY A 59 6.08 -1.97 14.23
C GLY A 59 7.26 -1.62 15.16
N ALA A 60 8.37 -1.09 14.63
CA ALA A 60 9.51 -0.64 15.47
C ALA A 60 9.17 0.61 16.28
N LEU A 61 8.24 1.43 15.81
CA LEU A 61 7.61 2.53 16.53
C LEU A 61 6.09 2.38 16.45
N THR A 62 5.40 2.75 17.52
CA THR A 62 3.96 2.99 17.47
C THR A 62 3.66 4.29 16.71
N GLU A 63 2.45 4.43 16.16
CA GLU A 63 2.03 5.68 15.52
C GLU A 63 2.18 6.90 16.44
N PRO A 64 1.77 6.89 17.74
CA PRO A 64 1.95 8.02 18.63
C PRO A 64 3.42 8.42 18.88
N GLU A 65 4.33 7.45 18.94
CA GLU A 65 5.77 7.70 19.08
C GLU A 65 6.36 8.32 17.81
N TRP A 66 6.02 7.72 16.66
CA TRP A 66 6.42 8.25 15.36
C TRP A 66 5.85 9.65 15.12
N GLY A 67 4.57 9.88 15.40
CA GLY A 67 3.92 11.19 15.27
C GLY A 67 4.55 12.26 16.15
N THR A 68 5.03 11.89 17.35
CA THR A 68 5.77 12.80 18.24
C THR A 68 7.12 13.20 17.62
N ARG A 69 7.85 12.24 17.02
CA ARG A 69 9.10 12.54 16.31
C ARG A 69 8.83 13.37 15.06
N LEU A 70 7.79 13.03 14.31
CA LEU A 70 7.39 13.76 13.10
C LEU A 70 7.09 15.24 13.41
N ALA A 71 6.36 15.53 14.49
CA ALA A 71 6.09 16.89 14.92
C ALA A 71 7.38 17.67 15.21
N ARG A 72 8.33 17.05 15.91
CA ARG A 72 9.61 17.65 16.24
C ARG A 72 10.45 17.93 14.98
N VAL A 73 10.50 16.98 14.06
CA VAL A 73 11.26 17.13 12.80
C VAL A 73 10.62 18.20 11.91
N LEU A 74 9.28 18.21 11.78
CA LEU A 74 8.55 19.26 11.04
C LEU A 74 8.86 20.65 11.58
N ALA A 75 8.80 20.85 12.90
CA ALA A 75 9.09 22.12 13.52
C ALA A 75 10.57 22.55 13.36
N ALA A 76 11.49 21.59 13.41
CA ALA A 76 12.93 21.88 13.22
C ALA A 76 13.26 22.24 11.76
N GLN A 77 12.67 21.55 10.80
CA GLN A 77 12.90 21.80 9.37
C GLN A 77 12.14 23.03 8.83
N ASN A 78 11.05 23.44 9.48
CA ASN A 78 10.17 24.51 9.05
C ASN A 78 9.88 25.47 10.21
N PRO A 79 10.79 26.39 10.55
CA PRO A 79 10.58 27.34 11.64
C PRO A 79 9.29 28.15 11.45
N GLY A 80 8.41 28.13 12.45
CA GLY A 80 7.12 28.84 12.41
C GLY A 80 5.97 28.07 11.76
N ILE A 81 6.16 26.79 11.40
CA ILE A 81 5.05 25.96 10.89
C ILE A 81 3.93 25.84 11.92
N ASP A 82 2.69 26.01 11.48
CA ASP A 82 1.51 25.79 12.31
C ASP A 82 1.06 24.32 12.24
N LEU A 83 1.22 23.60 13.34
CA LEU A 83 0.81 22.20 13.49
C LEU A 83 -0.51 22.04 14.24
N SER A 84 -1.21 23.14 14.57
CA SER A 84 -2.42 23.11 15.41
C SER A 84 -3.57 22.28 14.82
N ARG A 85 -3.63 22.14 13.50
CA ARG A 85 -4.63 21.33 12.79
C ARG A 85 -4.18 19.88 12.54
N ALA A 86 -2.91 19.54 12.76
CA ALA A 86 -2.37 18.24 12.46
C ALA A 86 -2.48 17.30 13.67
N ARG A 87 -3.10 16.14 13.48
CA ARG A 87 -3.21 15.09 14.49
C ARG A 87 -2.10 14.06 14.33
N LEU A 88 -0.85 14.49 14.48
CA LEU A 88 0.31 13.65 14.15
C LEU A 88 0.42 12.37 14.99
N ARG A 89 -0.16 12.34 16.20
CA ARG A 89 -0.15 11.15 17.07
C ARG A 89 -1.29 10.15 16.78
N THR A 90 -2.25 10.55 15.98
CA THR A 90 -3.32 9.73 15.39
C THR A 90 -3.39 10.06 13.90
N PHE A 91 -2.24 9.96 13.24
CA PHE A 91 -2.03 10.40 11.86
C PHE A 91 -2.96 9.68 10.89
N GLY A 92 -3.11 8.35 11.04
CA GLY A 92 -3.93 7.52 10.17
C GLY A 92 -5.40 7.94 10.15
N GLU A 93 -5.96 8.34 11.30
CA GLU A 93 -7.33 8.86 11.37
C GLU A 93 -7.53 10.04 10.41
N GLN A 94 -6.58 10.98 10.39
CA GLN A 94 -6.66 12.18 9.56
C GLN A 94 -6.20 11.93 8.11
N TRP A 95 -5.25 11.03 7.92
CA TRP A 95 -4.71 10.62 6.62
C TRP A 95 -5.77 9.93 5.76
N PHE A 96 -6.50 8.99 6.33
CA PHE A 96 -7.52 8.21 5.63
C PHE A 96 -8.92 8.84 5.63
N ASP A 97 -9.13 9.96 6.35
CA ASP A 97 -10.41 10.64 6.37
C ASP A 97 -10.84 11.10 4.97
N GLY A 98 -12.00 10.61 4.51
CA GLY A 98 -12.52 10.88 3.17
C GLY A 98 -11.85 10.09 2.04
N VAL A 99 -10.90 9.19 2.34
CA VAL A 99 -10.31 8.30 1.34
C VAL A 99 -11.30 7.16 1.03
N VAL A 100 -11.53 6.92 -0.26
CA VAL A 100 -12.36 5.81 -0.76
C VAL A 100 -11.53 4.91 -1.66
N ALA A 101 -11.93 3.64 -1.78
CA ALA A 101 -11.24 2.70 -2.65
C ALA A 101 -11.23 3.15 -4.12
N ASN A 102 -10.22 2.70 -4.87
CA ASN A 102 -10.20 2.84 -6.33
C ASN A 102 -11.31 1.95 -6.93
N PRO A 103 -12.38 2.53 -7.48
CA PRO A 103 -13.53 1.74 -7.91
C PRO A 103 -13.23 0.83 -9.10
N VAL A 104 -12.25 1.17 -9.94
CA VAL A 104 -11.85 0.35 -11.08
C VAL A 104 -11.11 -0.89 -10.60
N MET A 105 -10.15 -0.73 -9.70
CA MET A 105 -9.39 -1.85 -9.14
C MET A 105 -10.25 -2.74 -8.23
N VAL A 106 -11.22 -2.18 -7.52
CA VAL A 106 -12.24 -2.99 -6.81
C VAL A 106 -13.02 -3.87 -7.79
N ARG A 107 -13.50 -3.31 -8.92
CA ARG A 107 -14.19 -4.10 -9.94
C ARG A 107 -13.27 -5.17 -10.56
N ALA A 108 -12.01 -4.84 -10.80
CA ALA A 108 -11.04 -5.80 -11.31
C ALA A 108 -10.81 -6.96 -10.33
N TYR A 109 -10.67 -6.64 -9.04
CA TYR A 109 -10.51 -7.62 -7.96
C TYR A 109 -11.69 -8.60 -7.93
N LEU A 110 -12.92 -8.08 -7.90
CA LEU A 110 -14.14 -8.89 -7.88
C LEU A 110 -14.30 -9.72 -9.17
N HIS A 111 -14.03 -9.12 -10.33
CA HIS A 111 -14.12 -9.83 -11.60
C HIS A 111 -13.14 -11.00 -11.70
N LEU A 112 -11.94 -10.86 -11.15
CA LEU A 112 -10.97 -11.95 -11.05
C LEU A 112 -11.50 -13.09 -10.18
N GLN A 113 -12.07 -12.80 -9.00
CA GLN A 113 -12.67 -13.80 -8.12
C GLN A 113 -13.83 -14.54 -8.79
N GLU A 114 -14.74 -13.80 -9.43
CA GLU A 114 -15.89 -14.37 -10.16
C GLU A 114 -15.46 -15.33 -11.29
N ASN A 115 -14.24 -15.17 -11.80
CA ASN A 115 -13.66 -16.02 -12.83
C ASN A 115 -12.65 -17.05 -12.30
N GLY A 116 -12.67 -17.32 -11.01
CA GLY A 116 -11.96 -18.42 -10.37
C GLY A 116 -10.50 -18.14 -10.01
N PHE A 117 -10.04 -16.89 -10.11
CA PHE A 117 -8.74 -16.50 -9.58
C PHE A 117 -8.83 -16.28 -8.07
N ARG A 118 -7.82 -16.72 -7.35
CA ARG A 118 -7.64 -16.33 -5.96
C ARG A 118 -7.02 -14.95 -5.90
N THR A 119 -7.50 -14.13 -4.97
CA THR A 119 -7.04 -12.75 -4.81
C THR A 119 -6.66 -12.46 -3.37
N GLY A 120 -5.66 -11.64 -3.17
CA GLY A 120 -5.21 -11.22 -1.85
C GLY A 120 -4.74 -9.79 -1.82
N VAL A 121 -4.48 -9.31 -0.61
CA VAL A 121 -3.89 -7.98 -0.38
C VAL A 121 -2.55 -8.16 0.30
N LEU A 122 -1.50 -7.53 -0.26
CA LEU A 122 -0.14 -7.51 0.27
C LEU A 122 0.31 -6.05 0.41
N SER A 123 0.21 -5.50 1.62
CA SER A 123 0.41 -4.06 1.86
C SER A 123 1.44 -3.78 2.95
N ASN A 124 2.24 -2.73 2.71
CA ASN A 124 3.01 -2.10 3.78
C ASN A 124 2.08 -1.14 4.53
N ASN A 125 1.88 -1.37 5.82
CA ASN A 125 0.94 -0.59 6.61
C ASN A 125 1.39 -0.46 8.08
N VAL A 126 0.61 0.25 8.86
CA VAL A 126 0.87 0.56 10.26
C VAL A 126 -0.21 -0.07 11.12
N VAL A 127 0.15 -0.63 12.28
CA VAL A 127 -0.77 -1.35 13.18
C VAL A 127 -2.02 -0.51 13.46
N GLU A 128 -1.83 0.75 13.89
CA GLU A 128 -2.92 1.64 14.26
C GLU A 128 -3.80 2.09 13.08
N TRP A 129 -3.30 1.94 11.85
CA TRP A 129 -4.06 2.29 10.64
C TRP A 129 -4.99 1.18 10.15
N GLY A 130 -4.84 -0.02 10.69
CA GLY A 130 -5.63 -1.19 10.33
C GLY A 130 -7.14 -0.93 10.22
N PRO A 131 -7.81 -0.29 11.22
CA PRO A 131 -9.25 -0.03 11.16
C PRO A 131 -9.65 0.86 9.97
N TYR A 132 -8.81 1.80 9.55
CA TYR A 132 -9.12 2.77 8.50
C TYR A 132 -8.94 2.15 7.11
N TRP A 133 -7.75 1.60 6.81
CA TRP A 133 -7.49 1.09 5.48
C TRP A 133 -8.28 -0.19 5.16
N LYS A 134 -8.52 -1.05 6.16
CA LYS A 134 -9.38 -2.24 6.00
C LYS A 134 -10.84 -1.85 5.71
N ALA A 135 -11.32 -0.74 6.28
CA ALA A 135 -12.64 -0.20 5.94
C ALA A 135 -12.70 0.34 4.50
N ILE A 136 -11.61 0.93 4.00
CA ILE A 136 -11.54 1.44 2.61
C ILE A 136 -11.64 0.28 1.61
N ILE A 137 -10.96 -0.83 1.85
CA ILE A 137 -11.01 -2.00 0.95
C ILE A 137 -12.23 -2.90 1.17
N ALA A 138 -13.08 -2.64 2.15
CA ALA A 138 -14.28 -3.47 2.38
C ALA A 138 -15.14 -3.74 1.13
N PRO A 139 -15.22 -2.84 0.12
CA PRO A 139 -15.92 -3.13 -1.14
C PRO A 139 -15.38 -4.30 -1.95
N VAL A 140 -14.14 -4.78 -1.74
CA VAL A 140 -13.63 -5.99 -2.42
C VAL A 140 -14.27 -7.28 -1.88
N GLY A 141 -15.03 -7.19 -0.78
CA GLY A 141 -15.67 -8.34 -0.16
C GLY A 141 -14.71 -9.25 0.58
N GLU A 142 -14.81 -10.56 0.34
CA GLU A 142 -13.93 -11.55 0.95
C GLU A 142 -12.53 -11.49 0.35
N VAL A 143 -11.51 -11.44 1.21
CA VAL A 143 -10.09 -11.47 0.82
C VAL A 143 -9.55 -12.87 1.18
N ASP A 144 -9.09 -13.65 0.19
CA ASP A 144 -8.58 -15.01 0.42
C ASP A 144 -7.40 -15.00 1.40
N VAL A 145 -6.47 -14.07 1.19
CA VAL A 145 -5.30 -13.87 2.06
C VAL A 145 -4.96 -12.40 2.16
N LEU A 146 -4.80 -11.90 3.38
CA LEU A 146 -4.37 -10.54 3.64
C LEU A 146 -3.06 -10.57 4.42
N ILE A 147 -2.02 -9.94 3.86
CA ILE A 147 -0.71 -9.76 4.50
C ILE A 147 -0.50 -8.26 4.73
N ASP A 148 -0.40 -7.89 6.00
CA ASP A 148 -0.04 -6.56 6.46
C ASP A 148 1.37 -6.60 7.05
N SER A 149 2.27 -5.75 6.58
CA SER A 149 3.67 -5.70 7.05
C SER A 149 3.77 -5.56 8.56
N SER A 150 2.86 -4.79 9.15
CA SER A 150 2.84 -4.55 10.60
C SER A 150 2.44 -5.78 11.41
N ASP A 151 1.66 -6.70 10.83
CA ASP A 151 1.27 -7.96 11.47
C ASP A 151 2.40 -9.02 11.41
N VAL A 152 3.25 -8.96 10.35
CA VAL A 152 4.29 -9.97 10.10
C VAL A 152 5.70 -9.50 10.45
N GLY A 153 5.91 -8.20 10.73
CA GLY A 153 7.17 -7.61 11.16
C GLY A 153 8.23 -7.44 10.06
N CYS A 154 7.88 -7.65 8.81
CA CYS A 154 8.71 -7.38 7.63
C CYS A 154 7.85 -6.71 6.55
N ARG A 155 8.50 -6.01 5.60
CA ARG A 155 7.80 -5.18 4.63
C ARG A 155 8.33 -5.36 3.21
N LYS A 156 7.55 -5.01 2.20
CA LYS A 156 8.09 -4.85 0.84
C LYS A 156 9.13 -3.71 0.86
N PRO A 157 10.30 -3.85 0.22
CA PRO A 157 10.72 -4.91 -0.71
C PRO A 157 11.51 -6.06 -0.06
N ASP A 158 11.43 -6.31 1.24
CA ASP A 158 12.17 -7.41 1.88
C ASP A 158 11.71 -8.76 1.31
N ALA A 159 12.64 -9.68 1.03
CA ALA A 159 12.33 -10.99 0.44
C ALA A 159 11.36 -11.81 1.31
N GLU A 160 11.48 -11.68 2.63
CA GLU A 160 10.72 -12.43 3.62
C GLU A 160 9.21 -12.23 3.49
N ILE A 161 8.72 -11.02 3.18
CA ILE A 161 7.27 -10.78 3.07
C ILE A 161 6.66 -11.54 1.89
N PHE A 162 7.40 -11.70 0.78
CA PHE A 162 6.93 -12.47 -0.39
C PHE A 162 6.90 -13.97 -0.09
N GLU A 163 7.85 -14.49 0.69
CA GLU A 163 7.86 -15.86 1.15
C GLU A 163 6.68 -16.15 2.08
N ILE A 164 6.41 -15.26 3.03
CA ILE A 164 5.26 -15.33 3.95
C ILE A 164 3.96 -15.32 3.14
N ALA A 165 3.82 -14.42 2.17
CA ALA A 165 2.61 -14.29 1.36
C ALA A 165 2.36 -15.54 0.51
N ALA A 166 3.36 -16.06 -0.22
CA ALA A 166 3.23 -17.27 -1.02
C ALA A 166 2.88 -18.49 -0.15
N LYS A 167 3.52 -18.62 1.02
CA LYS A 167 3.25 -19.67 1.99
C LYS A 167 1.84 -19.59 2.56
N ALA A 168 1.38 -18.40 2.93
CA ALA A 168 0.02 -18.18 3.44
C ALA A 168 -1.04 -18.53 2.40
N ALA A 169 -0.77 -18.23 1.12
CA ALA A 169 -1.64 -18.61 0.01
C ALA A 169 -1.54 -20.11 -0.35
N GLY A 170 -0.49 -20.81 0.10
CA GLY A 170 -0.26 -22.22 -0.24
C GLY A 170 0.05 -22.45 -1.71
N VAL A 171 0.73 -21.49 -2.37
CA VAL A 171 1.09 -21.55 -3.79
C VAL A 171 2.59 -21.39 -4.00
N ALA A 172 3.10 -21.85 -5.15
CA ALA A 172 4.49 -21.61 -5.51
C ALA A 172 4.72 -20.14 -5.89
N PRO A 173 5.92 -19.57 -5.67
CA PRO A 173 6.24 -18.20 -6.08
C PRO A 173 5.89 -17.89 -7.55
N ALA A 174 6.15 -18.81 -8.47
CA ALA A 174 5.87 -18.65 -9.90
C ALA A 174 4.37 -18.53 -10.24
N ASP A 175 3.49 -18.96 -9.32
CA ASP A 175 2.04 -18.88 -9.44
C ASP A 175 1.46 -17.60 -8.79
N CYS A 176 2.31 -16.76 -8.18
CA CYS A 176 1.94 -15.47 -7.63
C CYS A 176 2.12 -14.36 -8.67
N LEU A 177 1.16 -13.45 -8.72
CA LEU A 177 1.24 -12.16 -9.44
C LEU A 177 1.07 -11.03 -8.43
N LEU A 178 1.97 -10.03 -8.43
CA LEU A 178 1.81 -8.81 -7.64
C LEU A 178 1.49 -7.62 -8.54
N ILE A 179 0.48 -6.84 -8.15
CA ILE A 179 0.15 -5.53 -8.70
C ILE A 179 0.54 -4.49 -7.65
N ASP A 180 1.48 -3.61 -7.99
CA ASP A 180 2.05 -2.62 -7.06
C ASP A 180 2.48 -1.38 -7.86
N ASP A 181 2.41 -0.19 -7.27
CA ASP A 181 2.80 1.07 -7.91
C ASP A 181 4.29 1.41 -7.69
N VAL A 182 4.97 0.67 -6.83
CA VAL A 182 6.39 0.86 -6.48
C VAL A 182 7.26 -0.17 -7.20
N GLU A 183 8.03 0.27 -8.21
CA GLU A 183 8.92 -0.62 -8.99
C GLU A 183 9.91 -1.39 -8.12
N GLU A 184 10.41 -0.82 -7.03
CA GLU A 184 11.33 -1.51 -6.12
C GLU A 184 10.71 -2.77 -5.51
N ASN A 185 9.43 -2.71 -5.14
CA ASN A 185 8.68 -3.87 -4.65
C ASN A 185 8.55 -4.96 -5.71
N LEU A 186 8.30 -4.56 -6.96
CA LEU A 186 8.17 -5.48 -8.08
C LEU A 186 9.49 -6.14 -8.47
N VAL A 187 10.61 -5.38 -8.40
CA VAL A 187 11.96 -5.94 -8.59
C VAL A 187 12.23 -7.03 -7.56
N ALA A 188 11.92 -6.77 -6.30
CA ALA A 188 12.10 -7.74 -5.22
C ALA A 188 11.19 -8.97 -5.40
N ALA A 189 9.92 -8.76 -5.76
CA ALA A 189 8.98 -9.86 -6.03
C ALA A 189 9.47 -10.75 -7.19
N ARG A 190 9.94 -10.15 -8.29
CA ARG A 190 10.55 -10.89 -9.41
C ARG A 190 11.78 -11.70 -9.00
N ALA A 191 12.61 -11.15 -8.10
CA ALA A 191 13.76 -11.87 -7.56
C ALA A 191 13.35 -13.11 -6.75
N GLN A 192 12.14 -13.14 -6.19
CA GLN A 192 11.53 -14.30 -5.53
C GLN A 192 10.76 -15.22 -6.50
N GLY A 193 10.81 -14.94 -7.80
CA GLY A 193 10.16 -15.75 -8.83
C GLY A 193 8.69 -15.40 -9.11
N TRP A 194 8.16 -14.32 -8.54
CA TRP A 194 6.80 -13.84 -8.78
C TRP A 194 6.65 -13.19 -10.16
N GLN A 195 5.45 -13.24 -10.71
CA GLN A 195 5.03 -12.38 -11.81
C GLN A 195 4.63 -11.02 -11.26
N THR A 196 4.72 -9.96 -12.08
CA THR A 196 4.43 -8.60 -11.61
C THR A 196 3.73 -7.77 -12.66
N VAL A 197 2.87 -6.86 -12.21
CA VAL A 197 2.26 -5.77 -13.00
C VAL A 197 2.54 -4.45 -12.27
N LEU A 198 3.21 -3.53 -12.95
CA LEU A 198 3.41 -2.18 -12.42
C LEU A 198 2.11 -1.39 -12.63
N PHE A 199 1.50 -0.97 -11.55
CA PHE A 199 0.35 -0.07 -11.61
C PHE A 199 0.83 1.35 -11.96
N ARG A 200 0.32 1.91 -13.05
CA ARG A 200 0.53 3.31 -13.45
C ARG A 200 -0.80 4.06 -13.55
N ASP A 201 -1.79 3.40 -14.10
CA ASP A 201 -3.17 3.81 -14.21
C ASP A 201 -4.08 2.59 -14.40
N ASP A 202 -5.38 2.82 -14.29
CA ASP A 202 -6.38 1.76 -14.37
C ASP A 202 -6.40 1.08 -15.74
N GLU A 203 -6.32 1.86 -16.83
CA GLU A 203 -6.44 1.34 -18.20
C GLU A 203 -5.28 0.40 -18.54
N GLN A 204 -4.04 0.84 -18.26
CA GLN A 204 -2.84 0.03 -18.48
C GLN A 204 -2.90 -1.25 -17.63
N THR A 205 -3.26 -1.13 -16.34
CA THR A 205 -3.29 -2.28 -15.43
C THR A 205 -4.31 -3.32 -15.86
N LEU A 206 -5.50 -2.91 -16.29
CA LEU A 206 -6.51 -3.82 -16.84
C LEU A 206 -6.03 -4.53 -18.11
N ALA A 207 -5.30 -3.82 -18.98
CA ALA A 207 -4.72 -4.41 -20.19
C ALA A 207 -3.63 -5.46 -19.84
N ASP A 208 -2.77 -5.17 -18.89
CA ASP A 208 -1.73 -6.07 -18.44
C ASP A 208 -2.32 -7.30 -17.73
N LEU A 209 -3.31 -7.10 -16.86
CA LEU A 209 -4.05 -8.19 -16.22
C LEU A 209 -4.69 -9.12 -17.24
N ARG A 210 -5.32 -8.53 -18.28
CA ARG A 210 -5.89 -9.33 -19.38
C ARG A 210 -4.82 -10.14 -20.10
N SER A 211 -3.67 -9.57 -20.35
CA SER A 211 -2.55 -10.24 -21.03
C SER A 211 -2.03 -11.44 -20.22
N VAL A 212 -1.92 -11.29 -18.90
CA VAL A 212 -1.37 -12.32 -18.01
C VAL A 212 -2.40 -13.40 -17.69
N THR A 213 -3.67 -13.02 -17.47
CA THR A 213 -4.74 -13.95 -17.08
C THR A 213 -5.48 -14.57 -18.25
N GLY A 214 -5.41 -13.95 -19.43
CA GLY A 214 -6.25 -14.33 -20.57
C GLY A 214 -7.74 -14.00 -20.39
N LEU A 215 -8.11 -13.33 -19.29
CA LEU A 215 -9.50 -13.09 -18.92
C LEU A 215 -10.11 -11.98 -19.78
N ALA A 216 -11.19 -12.31 -20.50
CA ALA A 216 -11.98 -11.33 -21.20
C ALA A 216 -12.82 -10.49 -20.21
N GLY A 217 -13.24 -9.30 -20.64
CA GLY A 217 -14.12 -8.44 -19.82
C GLY A 217 -13.41 -7.41 -18.97
N LEU A 218 -12.12 -7.59 -18.63
CA LEU A 218 -11.35 -6.61 -17.86
C LEU A 218 -11.36 -5.21 -18.48
N SER A 219 -11.25 -5.11 -19.81
CA SER A 219 -11.27 -3.81 -20.52
C SER A 219 -12.61 -3.05 -20.41
N GLY A 220 -13.68 -3.70 -20.01
CA GLY A 220 -15.01 -3.09 -19.82
C GLY A 220 -15.25 -2.56 -18.40
N LEU A 221 -14.22 -2.58 -17.54
CA LEU A 221 -14.33 -2.18 -16.12
C LEU A 221 -13.96 -0.71 -15.86
N LEU A 222 -13.57 0.05 -16.88
CA LEU A 222 -13.26 1.48 -16.77
C LEU A 222 -14.48 2.33 -16.41
#